data_4060149039a994bff27a059074f8265f
#
_entry.id   4060149039a994bff27a059074f8265f
#
_cell.length_a   1.000
_cell.length_b   1.000
_cell.length_c   1.000
_cell.angle_alpha   90.00
_cell.angle_beta   90.00
_cell.angle_gamma   90.00
#
_symmetry.space_group_name_H-M   'P 1'
#
loop_
_entity.id
_entity.type
_entity.pdbx_description
1 polymer ?
#
loop_
_entity_poly.entity_id
_entity_poly.type
_entity_poly.pdbx_seq_one_letter_code
_entity_poly.pdbx_strand_id
1 'polypeptide(L)'
;MFRRKSYPDWAAVLAAFGLLLGAAAPWFALVLSIPPPAVQADAQVLTDEGGEPPSSQVRSGDGQPKLIALTFDDGPRRSTTTALLDGLAERGVKATFFLIGEQLENNEDVVRRMDEEGHQVGIHTFDHVRLTGLSKVDFDAQVDRTRQLLKNILGHNDFLLRPPYGIMDDGIRRHAGCPIILWSIDPEDWKDQNTARVVEQVVSSARDGAIILMHDIFPESVDAAFQIVDRLHQQGYLFVTVEQLFAARCLPLEAGQTYSDAYP
;
A
#
# COMPACT_ATOMS: atom_id res chain seq x y z
N MET A 1 -50.92 -8.39 12.88
CA MET A 1 -50.63 -9.48 13.83
C MET A 1 -49.14 -9.84 13.68
N PHE A 2 -48.26 -9.08 14.35
CA PHE A 2 -46.80 -9.25 14.23
C PHE A 2 -46.28 -10.03 15.45
N ARG A 3 -45.71 -11.21 15.20
CA ARG A 3 -45.05 -12.02 16.24
C ARG A 3 -43.68 -11.42 16.54
N ARG A 4 -43.46 -10.95 17.78
CA ARG A 4 -42.13 -10.63 18.32
C ARG A 4 -41.37 -11.92 18.60
N LYS A 5 -40.17 -12.06 18.03
CA LYS A 5 -39.18 -13.08 18.42
C LYS A 5 -38.43 -12.56 19.64
N SER A 6 -38.50 -13.31 20.75
CA SER A 6 -37.73 -13.07 21.96
C SER A 6 -36.33 -13.66 21.81
N TYR A 7 -35.32 -12.84 22.13
CA TYR A 7 -33.91 -13.29 22.24
C TYR A 7 -33.65 -13.80 23.66
N PRO A 8 -32.80 -14.84 23.86
CA PRO A 8 -32.48 -15.32 25.20
C PRO A 8 -31.48 -14.39 25.90
N ASP A 9 -31.68 -14.28 27.20
CA ASP A 9 -30.97 -13.44 28.16
C ASP A 9 -29.59 -14.01 28.46
N TRP A 10 -28.52 -13.31 28.14
CA TRP A 10 -27.12 -13.75 28.29
C TRP A 10 -26.52 -13.49 29.69
N ALA A 11 -27.39 -13.19 30.71
CA ALA A 11 -26.93 -12.89 32.07
C ALA A 11 -26.68 -14.12 32.98
N ALA A 12 -26.81 -15.36 32.48
CA ALA A 12 -26.80 -16.56 33.32
C ALA A 12 -25.65 -17.57 33.09
N VAL A 13 -24.54 -17.19 32.44
CA VAL A 13 -23.39 -18.11 32.20
C VAL A 13 -22.06 -17.57 32.77
N LEU A 14 -22.07 -16.88 33.89
CA LEU A 14 -20.85 -16.51 34.64
C LEU A 14 -20.96 -16.89 36.12
N ALA A 15 -21.06 -18.18 36.40
CA ALA A 15 -20.87 -18.68 37.77
C ALA A 15 -20.57 -20.19 37.78
N ALA A 16 -19.39 -20.63 37.42
CA ALA A 16 -18.78 -21.88 37.87
C ALA A 16 -17.38 -22.04 37.26
N PHE A 17 -16.35 -21.52 37.89
CA PHE A 17 -15.01 -22.12 37.98
C PHE A 17 -14.17 -21.27 38.96
N GLY A 18 -14.35 -21.54 40.21
CA GLY A 18 -13.52 -21.06 41.28
C GLY A 18 -12.64 -22.19 41.81
N LEU A 19 -11.44 -21.82 42.18
CA LEU A 19 -10.53 -22.54 43.12
C LEU A 19 -9.87 -23.83 42.67
N LEU A 20 -8.58 -23.68 42.25
CA LEU A 20 -7.49 -24.55 42.69
C LEU A 20 -6.19 -23.77 42.77
N LEU A 21 -5.82 -23.39 44.02
CA LEU A 21 -4.49 -22.90 44.40
C LEU A 21 -3.51 -24.08 44.37
N GLY A 22 -2.47 -23.95 43.56
CA GLY A 22 -1.32 -24.84 43.52
C GLY A 22 -0.03 -24.04 43.43
N ALA A 23 0.72 -23.99 44.52
CA ALA A 23 2.02 -23.36 44.63
C ALA A 23 3.06 -24.01 43.72
N ALA A 24 3.77 -23.22 42.94
CA ALA A 24 4.98 -23.63 42.25
C ALA A 24 6.07 -22.55 42.40
N ALA A 25 7.21 -22.96 42.92
CA ALA A 25 8.41 -22.18 43.24
C ALA A 25 9.11 -21.63 41.99
N PRO A 26 9.90 -20.54 42.12
CA PRO A 26 10.60 -19.94 40.99
C PRO A 26 11.89 -20.73 40.69
N TRP A 27 11.98 -21.25 39.47
CA TRP A 27 13.24 -21.72 38.91
C TRP A 27 13.99 -20.54 38.30
N PHE A 28 15.05 -20.07 39.01
CA PHE A 28 16.05 -19.19 38.43
C PHE A 28 16.87 -20.01 37.41
N ALA A 29 16.63 -19.77 36.13
CA ALA A 29 17.50 -20.26 35.07
C ALA A 29 18.70 -19.33 34.95
N LEU A 30 19.86 -19.80 35.33
CA LEU A 30 21.15 -19.20 35.13
C LEU A 30 21.49 -19.24 33.64
N VAL A 31 21.36 -18.11 32.94
CA VAL A 31 21.84 -17.96 31.56
C VAL A 31 23.34 -17.74 31.59
N LEU A 32 24.09 -18.81 31.30
CA LEU A 32 25.52 -18.73 31.01
C LEU A 32 25.71 -18.04 29.65
N SER A 33 26.27 -16.83 29.69
CA SER A 33 26.72 -16.09 28.51
C SER A 33 27.91 -16.82 27.88
N ILE A 34 27.70 -17.42 26.73
CA ILE A 34 28.76 -17.95 25.88
C ILE A 34 29.16 -16.82 24.92
N PRO A 35 30.41 -16.33 24.91
CA PRO A 35 30.85 -15.35 23.92
C PRO A 35 30.99 -16.05 22.55
N PRO A 36 30.71 -15.35 21.43
CA PRO A 36 30.90 -15.91 20.11
C PRO A 36 32.39 -16.15 19.81
N PRO A 37 32.71 -17.18 19.00
CA PRO A 37 34.10 -17.47 18.66
C PRO A 37 34.69 -16.34 17.79
N ALA A 38 35.91 -15.92 18.14
CA ALA A 38 36.68 -14.97 17.38
C ALA A 38 37.07 -15.62 16.03
N VAL A 39 36.56 -15.02 14.93
CA VAL A 39 37.02 -15.36 13.59
C VAL A 39 38.32 -14.62 13.34
N GLN A 40 39.43 -15.36 13.32
CA GLN A 40 40.71 -14.85 12.83
C GLN A 40 40.58 -14.64 11.32
N ALA A 41 40.81 -13.40 10.90
CA ALA A 41 40.92 -13.03 9.50
C ALA A 41 42.33 -13.37 9.01
N ASP A 42 42.47 -14.47 8.26
CA ASP A 42 43.66 -14.67 7.42
C ASP A 42 43.52 -13.81 6.17
N ALA A 43 44.35 -12.79 6.09
CA ALA A 43 44.50 -11.96 4.91
C ALA A 43 45.29 -12.73 3.86
N GLN A 44 44.58 -13.32 2.87
CA GLN A 44 45.20 -13.69 1.61
C GLN A 44 44.78 -12.69 0.54
N VAL A 45 45.74 -11.90 0.12
CA VAL A 45 45.69 -11.03 -1.05
C VAL A 45 45.59 -11.92 -2.29
N LEU A 46 44.42 -12.01 -2.91
CA LEU A 46 44.30 -12.43 -4.28
C LEU A 46 43.88 -11.18 -5.09
N THR A 47 44.84 -10.66 -5.82
CA THR A 47 44.61 -9.77 -6.97
C THR A 47 43.85 -10.56 -8.01
N ASP A 48 42.59 -10.25 -8.25
CA ASP A 48 41.89 -10.64 -9.47
C ASP A 48 41.14 -9.46 -10.06
N GLU A 49 41.15 -9.46 -11.36
CA GLU A 49 40.85 -8.36 -12.25
C GLU A 49 39.39 -7.94 -12.27
N GLY A 50 39.20 -6.65 -12.46
CA GLY A 50 38.05 -5.88 -12.85
C GLY A 50 36.80 -6.58 -13.34
N GLY A 51 35.79 -6.51 -12.51
CA GLY A 51 34.39 -6.62 -12.86
C GLY A 51 33.61 -5.58 -12.08
N GLU A 52 33.53 -4.33 -12.60
CA GLU A 52 32.56 -3.37 -12.07
C GLU A 52 31.15 -3.93 -12.23
N PRO A 53 30.31 -3.87 -11.17
CA PRO A 53 28.88 -4.12 -11.34
C PRO A 53 28.29 -3.04 -12.26
N PRO A 54 27.29 -3.35 -13.11
CA PRO A 54 26.70 -2.38 -14.01
C PRO A 54 25.88 -1.35 -13.22
N SER A 55 26.53 -0.31 -12.74
CA SER A 55 25.88 0.87 -12.18
C SER A 55 25.74 1.95 -13.24
N SER A 56 24.87 1.75 -14.21
CA SER A 56 24.31 2.85 -14.99
C SER A 56 22.93 3.20 -14.43
N GLN A 57 22.90 3.76 -13.23
CA GLN A 57 21.71 4.49 -12.77
C GLN A 57 21.54 5.69 -13.70
N VAL A 58 20.52 5.66 -14.55
CA VAL A 58 20.13 6.82 -15.36
C VAL A 58 19.61 7.89 -14.41
N ARG A 59 20.36 8.98 -14.29
CA ARG A 59 20.04 10.08 -13.40
C ARG A 59 19.23 11.13 -14.15
N SER A 60 18.34 11.82 -13.45
CA SER A 60 17.76 13.09 -13.91
C SER A 60 18.88 14.10 -14.17
N GLY A 61 18.61 15.17 -14.93
CA GLY A 61 19.63 16.16 -15.33
C GLY A 61 20.36 16.85 -14.15
N ASP A 62 19.83 16.74 -12.92
CA ASP A 62 20.42 17.23 -11.67
C ASP A 62 21.21 16.17 -10.88
N GLY A 63 21.34 14.95 -11.40
CA GLY A 63 22.07 13.86 -10.78
C GLY A 63 21.26 13.03 -9.76
N GLN A 64 19.98 13.35 -9.55
CA GLN A 64 19.07 12.58 -8.69
C GLN A 64 18.48 11.37 -9.44
N PRO A 65 18.13 10.27 -8.75
CA PRO A 65 17.44 9.15 -9.39
C PRO A 65 16.04 9.57 -9.84
N LYS A 66 15.59 9.05 -10.99
CA LYS A 66 14.20 9.21 -11.43
C LYS A 66 13.29 8.35 -10.56
N LEU A 67 12.36 8.97 -9.87
CA LEU A 67 11.39 8.28 -9.00
C LEU A 67 10.00 8.30 -9.62
N ILE A 68 9.24 7.22 -9.44
CA ILE A 68 7.86 7.12 -9.93
C ILE A 68 7.03 6.28 -8.95
N ALA A 69 5.77 6.67 -8.74
CA ALA A 69 4.85 5.90 -7.92
C ALA A 69 3.86 5.13 -8.80
N LEU A 70 3.84 3.81 -8.65
CA LEU A 70 2.80 2.95 -9.23
C LEU A 70 1.70 2.77 -8.21
N THR A 71 0.45 3.08 -8.58
CA THR A 71 -0.67 3.02 -7.65
C THR A 71 -1.83 2.23 -8.24
N PHE A 72 -2.57 1.52 -7.36
CA PHE A 72 -3.67 0.65 -7.75
C PHE A 72 -4.92 0.99 -6.95
N ASP A 73 -6.05 1.11 -7.64
CA ASP A 73 -7.37 1.39 -7.07
C ASP A 73 -8.27 0.14 -7.12
N ASP A 74 -9.37 0.17 -6.37
CA ASP A 74 -10.49 -0.78 -6.34
C ASP A 74 -10.23 -2.15 -5.69
N GLY A 75 -9.02 -2.45 -5.28
CA GLY A 75 -8.70 -3.69 -4.56
C GLY A 75 -9.17 -3.69 -3.09
N PRO A 76 -8.89 -4.78 -2.37
CA PRO A 76 -8.18 -5.98 -2.83
C PRO A 76 -9.11 -6.97 -3.54
N ARG A 77 -8.65 -7.55 -4.63
CA ARG A 77 -9.28 -8.72 -5.26
C ARG A 77 -8.34 -9.90 -5.14
N ARG A 78 -8.66 -10.87 -4.28
CA ARG A 78 -7.73 -11.94 -3.90
C ARG A 78 -6.96 -12.56 -5.07
N SER A 79 -7.63 -12.90 -6.17
CA SER A 79 -6.99 -13.57 -7.29
C SER A 79 -5.96 -12.73 -8.04
N THR A 80 -6.28 -11.46 -8.29
CA THR A 80 -5.44 -10.56 -9.08
C THR A 80 -4.45 -9.80 -8.20
N THR A 81 -4.90 -9.31 -7.04
CA THR A 81 -4.03 -8.60 -6.09
C THR A 81 -2.91 -9.50 -5.55
N THR A 82 -3.20 -10.79 -5.24
CA THR A 82 -2.15 -11.71 -4.78
C THR A 82 -1.11 -11.95 -5.87
N ALA A 83 -1.55 -12.17 -7.13
CA ALA A 83 -0.63 -12.32 -8.26
C ALA A 83 0.20 -11.06 -8.50
N LEU A 84 -0.40 -9.87 -8.34
CA LEU A 84 0.31 -8.60 -8.44
C LEU A 84 1.40 -8.48 -7.37
N LEU A 85 1.10 -8.79 -6.11
CA LEU A 85 2.07 -8.76 -5.00
C LEU A 85 3.24 -9.72 -5.28
N ASP A 86 2.98 -10.95 -5.74
CA ASP A 86 4.01 -11.91 -6.12
C ASP A 86 4.96 -11.32 -7.18
N GLY A 87 4.41 -10.77 -8.26
CA GLY A 87 5.20 -10.21 -9.34
C GLY A 87 5.93 -8.91 -9.00
N LEU A 88 5.38 -8.08 -8.09
CA LEU A 88 6.08 -6.90 -7.55
C LEU A 88 7.24 -7.31 -6.64
N ALA A 89 7.06 -8.35 -5.82
CA ALA A 89 8.12 -8.89 -4.96
C ALA A 89 9.28 -9.45 -5.78
N GLU A 90 9.01 -10.20 -6.87
CA GLU A 90 10.02 -10.71 -7.80
C GLU A 90 10.86 -9.60 -8.44
N ARG A 91 10.28 -8.41 -8.63
CA ARG A 91 10.93 -7.23 -9.21
C ARG A 91 11.53 -6.28 -8.19
N GLY A 92 11.35 -6.56 -6.88
CA GLY A 92 11.81 -5.70 -5.79
C GLY A 92 11.13 -4.32 -5.75
N VAL A 93 9.89 -4.22 -6.25
CA VAL A 93 9.14 -2.96 -6.40
C VAL A 93 8.12 -2.78 -5.28
N LYS A 94 7.98 -1.54 -4.82
CA LYS A 94 6.89 -1.14 -3.91
C LYS A 94 5.88 -0.26 -4.63
N ALA A 95 4.62 -0.36 -4.23
CA ALA A 95 3.49 0.34 -4.82
C ALA A 95 2.57 0.90 -3.71
N THR A 96 1.58 1.71 -4.11
CA THR A 96 0.53 2.20 -3.21
C THR A 96 -0.82 1.65 -3.66
N PHE A 97 -1.60 1.10 -2.73
CA PHE A 97 -2.90 0.50 -2.99
C PHE A 97 -4.00 1.32 -2.29
N PHE A 98 -4.96 1.85 -3.04
CA PHE A 98 -6.13 2.54 -2.51
C PHE A 98 -7.31 1.58 -2.48
N LEU A 99 -7.69 1.13 -1.28
CA LEU A 99 -8.57 0.00 -1.08
C LEU A 99 -10.01 0.43 -0.82
N ILE A 100 -10.97 -0.31 -1.39
CA ILE A 100 -12.40 -0.20 -1.13
C ILE A 100 -12.74 -0.93 0.17
N GLY A 101 -13.44 -0.24 1.08
CA GLY A 101 -13.74 -0.77 2.42
C GLY A 101 -14.54 -2.07 2.41
N GLU A 102 -15.53 -2.22 1.54
CA GLU A 102 -16.34 -3.44 1.43
C GLU A 102 -15.56 -4.65 0.89
N GLN A 103 -14.43 -4.41 0.20
CA GLN A 103 -13.56 -5.47 -0.32
C GLN A 103 -12.58 -6.01 0.74
N LEU A 104 -12.50 -5.38 1.92
CA LEU A 104 -11.56 -5.80 2.98
C LEU A 104 -11.99 -7.09 3.66
N GLU A 105 -13.30 -7.34 3.78
CA GLU A 105 -13.84 -8.55 4.40
C GLU A 105 -13.40 -9.80 3.63
N ASN A 106 -12.85 -10.78 4.36
CA ASN A 106 -12.23 -12.00 3.82
C ASN A 106 -10.95 -11.80 2.97
N ASN A 107 -10.37 -10.59 3.00
CA ASN A 107 -9.10 -10.26 2.35
C ASN A 107 -8.09 -9.61 3.33
N GLU A 108 -8.33 -9.68 4.64
CA GLU A 108 -7.49 -9.04 5.66
C GLU A 108 -6.03 -9.55 5.63
N ASP A 109 -5.82 -10.80 5.28
CA ASP A 109 -4.50 -11.39 5.09
C ASP A 109 -3.75 -10.80 3.88
N VAL A 110 -4.47 -10.51 2.78
CA VAL A 110 -3.90 -9.84 1.60
C VAL A 110 -3.49 -8.41 1.96
N VAL A 111 -4.34 -7.71 2.72
CA VAL A 111 -4.05 -6.33 3.18
C VAL A 111 -2.85 -6.30 4.14
N ARG A 112 -2.76 -7.24 5.09
CA ARG A 112 -1.56 -7.35 5.95
C ARG A 112 -0.31 -7.64 5.14
N ARG A 113 -0.41 -8.52 4.14
CA ARG A 113 0.70 -8.84 3.25
C ARG A 113 1.21 -7.60 2.50
N MET A 114 0.32 -6.72 2.03
CA MET A 114 0.72 -5.45 1.40
C MET A 114 1.62 -4.63 2.32
N ASP A 115 1.20 -4.46 3.58
CA ASP A 115 1.93 -3.67 4.57
C ASP A 115 3.25 -4.34 4.97
N GLU A 116 3.23 -5.65 5.28
CA GLU A 116 4.40 -6.45 5.66
C GLU A 116 5.46 -6.47 4.55
N GLU A 117 5.06 -6.46 3.29
CA GLU A 117 5.96 -6.36 2.14
C GLU A 117 6.43 -4.92 1.86
N GLY A 118 5.98 -3.92 2.63
CA GLY A 118 6.39 -2.53 2.52
C GLY A 118 5.71 -1.75 1.40
N HIS A 119 4.55 -2.21 0.94
CA HIS A 119 3.66 -1.41 0.11
C HIS A 119 2.89 -0.43 0.99
N GLN A 120 2.41 0.67 0.40
CA GLN A 120 1.57 1.63 1.09
C GLN A 120 0.10 1.30 0.86
N VAL A 121 -0.71 1.38 1.93
CA VAL A 121 -2.16 1.22 1.86
C VAL A 121 -2.84 2.57 2.05
N GLY A 122 -3.85 2.86 1.25
CA GLY A 122 -4.68 4.06 1.30
C GLY A 122 -6.17 3.72 1.22
N ILE A 123 -7.02 4.74 1.29
CA ILE A 123 -8.48 4.66 1.35
C ILE A 123 -9.07 5.03 -0.01
N HIS A 124 -9.99 4.17 -0.52
CA HIS A 124 -10.76 4.44 -1.75
C HIS A 124 -12.27 4.41 -1.51
N THR A 125 -12.74 5.01 -0.39
CA THR A 125 -14.10 4.97 0.13
C THR A 125 -14.52 3.58 0.63
N PHE A 126 -15.79 3.45 1.09
CA PHE A 126 -16.28 2.15 1.56
C PHE A 126 -16.88 1.31 0.42
N ASP A 127 -17.68 1.91 -0.47
CA ASP A 127 -18.40 1.22 -1.56
C ASP A 127 -18.26 1.94 -2.93
N HIS A 128 -17.13 2.63 -3.13
CA HIS A 128 -16.75 3.31 -4.38
C HIS A 128 -17.73 4.42 -4.82
N VAL A 129 -18.37 5.10 -3.88
CA VAL A 129 -19.26 6.24 -4.21
C VAL A 129 -18.49 7.54 -4.46
N ARG A 130 -19.10 8.40 -5.26
CA ARG A 130 -18.65 9.78 -5.42
C ARG A 130 -18.80 10.55 -4.11
N LEU A 131 -17.73 11.18 -3.63
CA LEU A 131 -17.70 11.92 -2.37
C LEU A 131 -18.23 13.35 -2.45
N THR A 132 -18.34 13.94 -3.66
CA THR A 132 -18.78 15.33 -3.83
C THR A 132 -20.22 15.54 -3.40
N GLY A 133 -20.47 16.61 -2.64
CA GLY A 133 -21.81 16.98 -2.18
C GLY A 133 -22.34 16.13 -1.03
N LEU A 134 -21.58 15.19 -0.50
CA LEU A 134 -22.00 14.40 0.67
C LEU A 134 -22.07 15.26 1.93
N SER A 135 -23.03 14.95 2.80
CA SER A 135 -23.01 15.46 4.17
C SER A 135 -21.76 14.91 4.89
N LYS A 136 -21.34 15.56 6.00
CA LYS A 136 -20.21 15.03 6.79
C LYS A 136 -20.48 13.61 7.30
N VAL A 137 -21.71 13.30 7.68
CA VAL A 137 -22.09 11.97 8.18
C VAL A 137 -21.93 10.90 7.08
N ASP A 138 -22.40 11.21 5.87
CA ASP A 138 -22.27 10.28 4.73
C ASP A 138 -20.80 10.16 4.28
N PHE A 139 -20.04 11.28 4.33
CA PHE A 139 -18.61 11.25 4.06
C PHE A 139 -17.84 10.36 5.06
N ASP A 140 -18.13 10.50 6.36
CA ASP A 140 -17.51 9.70 7.42
C ASP A 140 -17.88 8.20 7.27
N ALA A 141 -19.10 7.91 6.84
CA ALA A 141 -19.54 6.54 6.55
C ALA A 141 -18.73 5.90 5.39
N GLN A 142 -18.19 6.70 4.51
CA GLN A 142 -17.37 6.26 3.39
C GLN A 142 -15.87 6.20 3.71
N VAL A 143 -15.34 7.25 4.31
CA VAL A 143 -13.90 7.42 4.52
C VAL A 143 -13.48 6.91 5.90
N ASP A 144 -14.13 7.37 6.98
CA ASP A 144 -13.71 6.99 8.33
C ASP A 144 -14.05 5.53 8.66
N ARG A 145 -15.13 5.00 8.10
CA ARG A 145 -15.46 3.58 8.24
C ARG A 145 -14.35 2.72 7.64
N THR A 146 -13.90 3.02 6.41
CA THR A 146 -12.80 2.30 5.76
C THR A 146 -11.49 2.47 6.53
N ARG A 147 -11.21 3.69 7.01
CA ARG A 147 -10.07 4.00 7.88
C ARG A 147 -10.05 3.12 9.13
N GLN A 148 -11.18 2.96 9.81
CA GLN A 148 -11.27 2.12 11.01
C GLN A 148 -11.06 0.63 10.70
N LEU A 149 -11.57 0.13 9.57
CA LEU A 149 -11.32 -1.25 9.14
C LEU A 149 -9.83 -1.48 8.87
N LEU A 150 -9.19 -0.61 8.10
CA LEU A 150 -7.76 -0.69 7.82
C LEU A 150 -6.92 -0.60 9.10
N LYS A 151 -7.27 0.34 10.00
CA LYS A 151 -6.61 0.45 11.31
C LYS A 151 -6.72 -0.83 12.15
N ASN A 152 -7.86 -1.50 12.13
CA ASN A 152 -8.05 -2.77 12.86
C ASN A 152 -7.23 -3.91 12.23
N ILE A 153 -6.98 -3.88 10.93
CA ILE A 153 -6.20 -4.89 10.22
C ILE A 153 -4.69 -4.65 10.40
N LEU A 154 -4.24 -3.40 10.26
CA LEU A 154 -2.82 -3.02 10.15
C LEU A 154 -2.22 -2.46 11.46
N GLY A 155 -3.05 -1.99 12.39
CA GLY A 155 -2.58 -1.46 13.69
C GLY A 155 -2.13 0.00 13.68
N HIS A 156 -2.07 0.66 12.52
CA HIS A 156 -1.72 2.09 12.37
C HIS A 156 -2.88 2.87 11.72
N ASN A 157 -2.72 4.19 11.51
CA ASN A 157 -3.78 5.07 11.03
C ASN A 157 -3.30 6.10 9.98
N ASP A 158 -2.14 5.88 9.39
CA ASP A 158 -1.49 6.81 8.47
C ASP A 158 -1.89 6.47 7.03
N PHE A 159 -3.13 6.80 6.66
CA PHE A 159 -3.70 6.47 5.37
C PHE A 159 -3.94 7.71 4.53
N LEU A 160 -3.52 7.66 3.28
CA LEU A 160 -3.88 8.62 2.23
C LEU A 160 -5.30 8.34 1.73
N LEU A 161 -5.97 9.35 1.19
CA LEU A 161 -7.27 9.22 0.53
C LEU A 161 -7.13 9.41 -0.98
N ARG A 162 -7.73 8.52 -1.76
CA ARG A 162 -8.01 8.78 -3.18
C ARG A 162 -9.52 8.73 -3.40
N PRO A 163 -10.15 9.86 -3.77
CA PRO A 163 -11.57 9.89 -4.08
C PRO A 163 -11.86 9.14 -5.39
N PRO A 164 -12.92 8.31 -5.45
CA PRO A 164 -13.36 7.70 -6.70
C PRO A 164 -13.53 8.70 -7.83
N TYR A 165 -13.14 8.29 -9.05
CA TYR A 165 -13.21 9.12 -10.27
C TYR A 165 -12.30 10.35 -10.27
N GLY A 166 -11.48 10.59 -9.25
CA GLY A 166 -10.64 11.80 -9.13
C GLY A 166 -11.43 13.11 -8.97
N ILE A 167 -12.71 13.04 -8.66
CA ILE A 167 -13.58 14.22 -8.57
C ILE A 167 -13.49 14.84 -7.19
N MET A 168 -13.19 16.15 -7.16
CA MET A 168 -12.92 16.92 -5.96
C MET A 168 -13.88 18.08 -5.76
N ASP A 169 -14.16 18.40 -4.50
CA ASP A 169 -14.79 19.64 -4.07
C ASP A 169 -14.20 20.13 -2.73
N ASP A 170 -14.64 21.31 -2.29
CA ASP A 170 -14.20 21.87 -1.01
C ASP A 170 -14.69 21.07 0.21
N GLY A 171 -15.78 20.33 0.07
CA GLY A 171 -16.29 19.42 1.10
C GLY A 171 -15.29 18.31 1.39
N ILE A 172 -14.79 17.66 0.35
CA ILE A 172 -13.78 16.61 0.45
C ILE A 172 -12.52 17.13 1.13
N ARG A 173 -11.99 18.30 0.69
CA ARG A 173 -10.79 18.92 1.29
C ARG A 173 -10.95 19.18 2.79
N ARG A 174 -12.12 19.70 3.21
CA ARG A 174 -12.39 20.00 4.62
C ARG A 174 -12.56 18.75 5.49
N HIS A 175 -13.08 17.66 4.93
CA HIS A 175 -13.48 16.48 5.72
C HIS A 175 -12.46 15.33 5.66
N ALA A 176 -11.54 15.29 4.70
CA ALA A 176 -10.64 14.18 4.47
C ALA A 176 -9.77 13.81 5.69
N GLY A 177 -9.30 14.84 6.44
CA GLY A 177 -8.45 14.62 7.62
C GLY A 177 -7.09 13.96 7.32
N CYS A 178 -6.76 13.80 6.03
CA CYS A 178 -5.52 13.22 5.52
C CYS A 178 -5.17 13.82 4.16
N PRO A 179 -3.96 13.59 3.61
CA PRO A 179 -3.59 13.98 2.26
C PRO A 179 -4.45 13.26 1.21
N ILE A 180 -4.74 13.98 0.12
CA ILE A 180 -5.58 13.49 -0.98
C ILE A 180 -4.69 13.29 -2.20
N ILE A 181 -4.66 12.07 -2.73
CA ILE A 181 -3.80 11.70 -3.85
C ILE A 181 -4.62 11.43 -5.09
N LEU A 182 -4.32 12.14 -6.15
CA LEU A 182 -4.77 11.88 -7.50
C LEU A 182 -3.64 11.22 -8.30
N TRP A 183 -3.59 11.47 -9.61
CA TRP A 183 -2.58 10.92 -10.51
C TRP A 183 -2.21 11.91 -11.59
N SER A 184 -1.08 11.69 -12.22
CA SER A 184 -0.61 12.47 -13.37
C SER A 184 -0.51 11.62 -14.64
N ILE A 185 -0.64 10.29 -14.53
CA ILE A 185 -0.71 9.38 -15.66
C ILE A 185 -1.91 8.44 -15.46
N ASP A 186 -2.87 8.48 -16.39
CA ASP A 186 -4.04 7.61 -16.43
C ASP A 186 -4.07 6.87 -17.78
N PRO A 187 -3.71 5.57 -17.80
CA PRO A 187 -3.77 4.79 -19.02
C PRO A 187 -5.18 4.26 -19.36
N GLU A 188 -6.20 4.55 -18.55
CA GLU A 188 -7.55 3.99 -18.70
C GLU A 188 -7.54 2.45 -18.86
N ASP A 189 -6.77 1.75 -18.01
CA ASP A 189 -6.57 0.29 -18.07
C ASP A 189 -7.87 -0.51 -17.88
N TRP A 190 -8.84 0.07 -17.16
CA TRP A 190 -10.17 -0.47 -16.93
C TRP A 190 -11.05 -0.47 -18.17
N LYS A 191 -10.78 0.36 -19.19
CA LYS A 191 -11.69 0.69 -20.27
C LYS A 191 -11.80 -0.41 -21.35
N ASP A 192 -10.65 -0.91 -21.81
CA ASP A 192 -10.59 -1.88 -22.90
C ASP A 192 -9.69 -3.09 -22.58
N GLN A 193 -9.10 -3.10 -21.39
CA GLN A 193 -8.24 -4.19 -20.89
C GLN A 193 -7.15 -4.61 -21.90
N ASN A 194 -6.63 -3.63 -22.64
CA ASN A 194 -5.60 -3.83 -23.65
C ASN A 194 -4.22 -3.60 -23.06
N THR A 195 -3.59 -4.65 -22.58
CA THR A 195 -2.25 -4.64 -21.94
C THR A 195 -1.24 -3.85 -22.77
N ALA A 196 -1.11 -4.09 -24.07
CA ALA A 196 -0.10 -3.45 -24.90
C ALA A 196 -0.31 -1.93 -25.01
N ARG A 197 -1.56 -1.48 -25.16
CA ARG A 197 -1.90 -0.05 -25.18
C ARG A 197 -1.59 0.63 -23.85
N VAL A 198 -1.98 -0.01 -22.75
CA VAL A 198 -1.72 0.48 -21.39
C VAL A 198 -0.22 0.65 -21.15
N VAL A 199 0.57 -0.36 -21.47
CA VAL A 199 2.04 -0.33 -21.33
C VAL A 199 2.64 0.82 -22.16
N GLU A 200 2.27 0.94 -23.43
CA GLU A 200 2.83 1.98 -24.29
C GLU A 200 2.46 3.39 -23.82
N GLN A 201 1.22 3.58 -23.40
CA GLN A 201 0.74 4.87 -22.89
C GLN A 201 1.48 5.29 -21.61
N VAL A 202 1.66 4.37 -20.64
CA VAL A 202 2.38 4.67 -19.41
C VAL A 202 3.85 4.94 -19.69
N VAL A 203 4.52 4.06 -20.45
CA VAL A 203 5.96 4.17 -20.71
C VAL A 203 6.31 5.43 -21.50
N SER A 204 5.47 5.83 -22.46
CA SER A 204 5.69 7.07 -23.24
C SER A 204 5.37 8.34 -22.43
N SER A 205 4.50 8.25 -21.42
CA SER A 205 4.12 9.39 -20.56
C SER A 205 4.95 9.49 -19.29
N ALA A 206 5.77 8.48 -19.00
CA ALA A 206 6.54 8.40 -17.77
C ALA A 206 7.50 9.58 -17.62
N ARG A 207 7.48 10.19 -16.44
CA ARG A 207 8.37 11.28 -16.05
C ARG A 207 8.71 11.18 -14.58
N ASP A 208 9.83 11.75 -14.19
CA ASP A 208 10.26 11.80 -12.79
C ASP A 208 9.21 12.50 -11.92
N GLY A 209 8.88 11.94 -10.77
CA GLY A 209 7.86 12.46 -9.86
C GLY A 209 6.41 12.08 -10.21
N ALA A 210 6.17 11.34 -11.29
CA ALA A 210 4.80 10.97 -11.68
C ALA A 210 4.15 9.96 -10.73
N ILE A 211 2.82 10.05 -10.61
CA ILE A 211 1.95 9.06 -9.97
C ILE A 211 1.10 8.43 -11.08
N ILE A 212 1.22 7.10 -11.22
CA ILE A 212 0.51 6.31 -12.24
C ILE A 212 -0.73 5.69 -11.58
N LEU A 213 -1.91 5.89 -12.18
CA LEU A 213 -3.14 5.18 -11.82
C LEU A 213 -3.23 3.87 -12.61
N MET A 214 -3.54 2.79 -11.90
CA MET A 214 -3.96 1.50 -12.45
C MET A 214 -5.01 0.87 -11.52
N HIS A 215 -5.55 -0.30 -11.92
CA HIS A 215 -6.51 -1.05 -11.13
C HIS A 215 -6.06 -2.50 -11.00
N ASP A 216 -5.98 -3.03 -9.77
CA ASP A 216 -5.50 -4.40 -9.52
C ASP A 216 -6.58 -5.49 -9.64
N ILE A 217 -7.78 -5.10 -10.06
CA ILE A 217 -8.92 -6.00 -10.18
C ILE A 217 -9.04 -6.70 -11.56
N PHE A 218 -8.18 -6.32 -12.53
CA PHE A 218 -8.16 -6.90 -13.88
C PHE A 218 -6.85 -7.65 -14.14
N PRO A 219 -6.87 -8.91 -14.61
CA PRO A 219 -5.66 -9.65 -14.95
C PRO A 219 -4.79 -8.93 -15.99
N GLU A 220 -5.41 -8.28 -16.99
CA GLU A 220 -4.72 -7.54 -18.04
C GLU A 220 -3.97 -6.31 -17.50
N SER A 221 -4.51 -5.65 -16.46
CA SER A 221 -3.86 -4.55 -15.76
C SER A 221 -2.66 -5.05 -14.94
N VAL A 222 -2.77 -6.22 -14.32
CA VAL A 222 -1.66 -6.85 -13.60
C VAL A 222 -0.53 -7.20 -14.57
N ASP A 223 -0.83 -7.80 -15.71
CA ASP A 223 0.15 -8.11 -16.76
C ASP A 223 0.80 -6.83 -17.32
N ALA A 224 0.01 -5.76 -17.48
CA ALA A 224 0.52 -4.46 -17.91
C ALA A 224 1.48 -3.87 -16.86
N ALA A 225 1.14 -3.96 -15.57
CA ALA A 225 1.96 -3.44 -14.49
C ALA A 225 3.36 -4.09 -14.50
N PHE A 226 3.48 -5.38 -14.71
CA PHE A 226 4.78 -6.07 -14.79
C PHE A 226 5.61 -5.57 -15.97
N GLN A 227 5.02 -5.43 -17.15
CA GLN A 227 5.71 -4.92 -18.33
C GLN A 227 6.12 -3.44 -18.17
N ILE A 228 5.28 -2.62 -17.53
CA ILE A 228 5.58 -1.22 -17.20
C ILE A 228 6.80 -1.16 -16.27
N VAL A 229 6.80 -1.96 -15.21
CA VAL A 229 7.92 -2.01 -14.24
C VAL A 229 9.21 -2.40 -14.98
N ASP A 230 9.18 -3.49 -15.74
CA ASP A 230 10.38 -4.00 -16.45
C ASP A 230 10.93 -2.95 -17.43
N ARG A 231 10.08 -2.28 -18.21
CA ARG A 231 10.48 -1.25 -19.18
C ARG A 231 10.98 0.04 -18.52
N LEU A 232 10.32 0.50 -17.45
CA LEU A 232 10.75 1.72 -16.77
C LEU A 232 12.00 1.51 -15.92
N HIS A 233 12.22 0.32 -15.34
CA HIS A 233 13.51 -0.05 -14.75
C HIS A 233 14.65 0.06 -15.75
N GLN A 234 14.46 -0.43 -16.99
CA GLN A 234 15.46 -0.29 -18.05
C GLN A 234 15.73 1.18 -18.45
N GLN A 235 14.76 2.07 -18.20
CA GLN A 235 14.91 3.52 -18.40
C GLN A 235 15.45 4.26 -17.17
N GLY A 236 15.82 3.52 -16.10
CA GLY A 236 16.42 4.05 -14.89
C GLY A 236 15.43 4.65 -13.87
N TYR A 237 14.16 4.30 -13.95
CA TYR A 237 13.20 4.67 -12.91
C TYR A 237 13.30 3.73 -11.72
N LEU A 238 13.17 4.29 -10.52
CA LEU A 238 12.98 3.57 -9.27
C LEU A 238 11.52 3.72 -8.82
N PHE A 239 10.89 2.60 -8.53
CA PHE A 239 9.51 2.59 -8.04
C PHE A 239 9.48 2.71 -6.53
N VAL A 240 8.69 3.65 -6.05
CA VAL A 240 8.54 3.96 -4.62
C VAL A 240 7.06 4.15 -4.29
N THR A 241 6.69 4.06 -3.00
CA THR A 241 5.34 4.43 -2.56
C THR A 241 5.11 5.94 -2.71
N VAL A 242 3.86 6.38 -2.67
CA VAL A 242 3.55 7.82 -2.72
C VAL A 242 4.25 8.58 -1.60
N GLU A 243 4.20 8.08 -0.36
CA GLU A 243 4.89 8.75 0.75
C GLU A 243 6.40 8.83 0.55
N GLN A 244 7.03 7.74 0.09
CA GLN A 244 8.46 7.71 -0.22
C GLN A 244 8.81 8.69 -1.34
N LEU A 245 7.94 8.83 -2.36
CA LEU A 245 8.13 9.76 -3.46
C LEU A 245 8.20 11.21 -2.95
N PHE A 246 7.22 11.61 -2.12
CA PHE A 246 7.17 12.96 -1.54
C PHE A 246 8.30 13.20 -0.54
N ALA A 247 8.61 12.22 0.32
CA ALA A 247 9.72 12.29 1.26
C ALA A 247 11.07 12.48 0.56
N ALA A 248 11.33 11.75 -0.52
CA ALA A 248 12.55 11.86 -1.31
C ALA A 248 12.71 13.24 -1.99
N ARG A 249 11.60 13.96 -2.19
CA ARG A 249 11.57 15.33 -2.75
C ARG A 249 11.48 16.42 -1.66
N CYS A 250 11.50 16.05 -0.39
CA CYS A 250 11.29 16.98 0.74
C CYS A 250 9.98 17.78 0.63
N LEU A 251 8.95 17.19 0.02
CA LEU A 251 7.62 17.78 -0.12
C LEU A 251 6.70 17.25 0.98
N PRO A 252 6.11 18.11 1.83
CA PRO A 252 5.18 17.66 2.86
C PRO A 252 3.84 17.22 2.27
N LEU A 253 3.29 16.13 2.82
CA LEU A 253 1.92 15.72 2.57
C LEU A 253 1.03 16.26 3.70
N GLU A 254 0.14 17.21 3.39
CA GLU A 254 -0.71 17.88 4.36
C GLU A 254 -2.17 17.44 4.24
N ALA A 255 -2.86 17.30 5.38
CA ALA A 255 -4.26 16.93 5.41
C ALA A 255 -5.14 17.94 4.63
N GLY A 256 -6.06 17.43 3.81
CA GLY A 256 -6.95 18.23 2.98
C GLY A 256 -6.32 18.82 1.71
N GLN A 257 -4.99 18.70 1.55
CA GLN A 257 -4.33 19.11 0.30
C GLN A 257 -4.39 17.97 -0.73
N THR A 258 -4.36 18.36 -2.01
CA THR A 258 -4.49 17.45 -3.15
C THR A 258 -3.18 17.43 -3.94
N TYR A 259 -2.72 16.23 -4.26
CA TYR A 259 -1.47 16.01 -4.98
C TYR A 259 -1.70 15.05 -6.15
N SER A 260 -1.14 15.36 -7.31
CA SER A 260 -1.20 14.51 -8.52
C SER A 260 0.17 14.02 -8.99
N ASP A 261 1.22 14.63 -8.49
CA ASP A 261 2.63 14.31 -8.77
C ASP A 261 3.52 14.92 -7.68
N ALA A 262 4.81 14.60 -7.72
CA ALA A 262 5.83 15.16 -6.83
C ALA A 262 6.95 15.84 -7.64
N TYR A 263 6.58 16.75 -8.53
CA TYR A 263 7.56 17.61 -9.21
C TYR A 263 8.10 18.66 -8.25
N PRO A 264 9.41 18.96 -8.33
CA PRO A 264 10.00 20.07 -7.58
C PRO A 264 9.51 21.42 -8.06
#